data_57da67089f775901710e12460cd94011
#
_entry.id   57da67089f775901710e12460cd94011
#
_cell.length_a   1.000
_cell.length_b   1.000
_cell.length_c   1.000
_cell.angle_alpha   90.00
_cell.angle_beta   90.00
_cell.angle_gamma   90.00
#
_symmetry.space_group_name_H-M   'P 1'
#
loop_
_entity.id
_entity.type
_entity.pdbx_description
1 polymer ?
#
loop_
_entity_poly.entity_id
_entity_poly.type
_entity_poly.pdbx_seq_one_letter_code
_entity_poly.pdbx_strand_id
1 'polypeptide(L)'
;MIAALLEEGFPAERIERVGALKLGFDLRAHRVRDAVTGEIDVRRIEVKGRMRGQPIRLTTNEWYKAQQLAETYWLYVVWDPLGHLPDLVRIQDPFGKLDHAKREVVRFFEIPAKAIIEASGPILPE
;
A
#
# COMPACT_ATOMS: atom_id res chain seq x y z
N MET A 1 1.06 12.59 6.52
CA MET A 1 0.15 11.46 6.86
C MET A 1 -0.03 11.28 8.37
N ILE A 2 1.04 11.30 9.11
CA ILE A 2 0.93 11.20 10.58
C ILE A 2 0.08 12.33 11.16
N ALA A 3 0.20 13.55 10.62
CA ALA A 3 -0.64 14.66 11.06
C ALA A 3 -2.14 14.38 10.91
N ALA A 4 -2.54 13.72 9.82
CA ALA A 4 -3.94 13.33 9.61
C ALA A 4 -4.42 12.33 10.66
N LEU A 5 -3.56 11.37 11.04
CA LEU A 5 -3.89 10.40 12.09
C LEU A 5 -4.02 11.06 13.46
N LEU A 6 -3.13 12.02 13.77
CA LEU A 6 -3.23 12.79 15.01
C LEU A 6 -4.55 13.56 15.08
N GLU A 7 -4.97 14.17 13.97
CA GLU A 7 -6.25 14.87 13.88
C GLU A 7 -7.44 13.93 14.05
N GLU A 8 -7.31 12.67 13.61
CA GLU A 8 -8.32 11.63 13.79
C GLU A 8 -8.37 11.07 15.22
N GLY A 9 -7.45 11.48 16.08
CA GLY A 9 -7.42 11.10 17.50
C GLY A 9 -6.52 9.91 17.84
N PHE A 10 -5.63 9.50 16.92
CA PHE A 10 -4.63 8.48 17.25
C PHE A 10 -3.50 9.11 18.07
N PRO A 11 -3.16 8.54 19.25
CA PRO A 11 -2.04 9.06 20.04
C PRO A 11 -0.72 8.89 19.29
N ALA A 12 0.15 9.90 19.37
CA ALA A 12 1.44 9.90 18.67
C ALA A 12 2.28 8.65 19.00
N GLU A 13 2.29 8.24 20.26
CA GLU A 13 3.05 7.08 20.73
C GLU A 13 2.52 5.75 20.21
N ARG A 14 1.34 5.75 19.60
CA ARG A 14 0.69 4.56 19.02
C ARG A 14 0.62 4.59 17.50
N ILE A 15 1.41 5.43 16.88
CA ILE A 15 1.57 5.51 15.43
C ILE A 15 3.00 5.09 15.12
N GLU A 16 3.16 4.00 14.37
CA GLU A 16 4.47 3.44 14.03
C GLU A 16 4.70 3.47 12.52
N ARG A 17 5.87 3.91 12.10
CA ARG A 17 6.34 3.79 10.73
C ARG A 17 6.95 2.41 10.53
N VAL A 18 6.33 1.58 9.71
CA VAL A 18 6.75 0.18 9.51
C VAL A 18 7.12 -0.13 8.05
N GLY A 19 7.14 0.89 7.18
CA GLY A 19 7.42 0.69 5.76
C GLY A 19 8.74 0.00 5.48
N ALA A 20 9.79 0.29 6.27
CA ALA A 20 11.10 -0.32 6.12
C ALA A 20 11.09 -1.83 6.43
N LEU A 21 10.11 -2.33 7.15
CA LEU A 21 9.96 -3.75 7.48
C LEU A 21 9.33 -4.57 6.35
N LYS A 22 8.84 -3.92 5.31
CA LYS A 22 8.21 -4.56 4.14
C LYS A 22 7.06 -5.50 4.50
N LEU A 23 6.21 -5.08 5.43
CA LEU A 23 5.07 -5.86 5.89
C LEU A 23 3.86 -5.80 4.94
N GLY A 24 3.94 -5.00 3.87
CA GLY A 24 2.83 -4.78 2.94
C GLY A 24 1.97 -3.57 3.31
N PHE A 25 2.43 -2.73 4.23
CA PHE A 25 1.83 -1.45 4.59
C PHE A 25 2.87 -0.53 5.23
N ASP A 26 2.58 0.78 5.28
CA ASP A 26 3.55 1.81 5.67
C ASP A 26 3.47 2.23 7.13
N LEU A 27 2.27 2.27 7.68
CA LEU A 27 2.02 2.75 9.03
C LEU A 27 1.13 1.77 9.78
N ARG A 28 1.38 1.67 11.08
CA ARG A 28 0.49 0.95 11.98
C ARG A 28 0.08 1.90 13.08
N ALA A 29 -1.23 2.04 13.30
CA ALA A 29 -1.78 2.93 14.32
C ALA A 29 -2.90 2.23 15.07
N HIS A 30 -3.06 2.57 16.35
CA HIS A 30 -4.18 2.07 17.12
C HIS A 30 -4.63 3.11 18.16
N ARG A 31 -5.89 3.02 18.52
CA ARG A 31 -6.49 3.86 19.56
C ARG A 31 -7.64 3.10 20.22
N VAL A 32 -7.97 3.49 21.44
CA VAL A 32 -9.16 2.98 22.11
C VAL A 32 -10.37 3.64 21.46
N ARG A 33 -11.28 2.84 20.89
CA ARG A 33 -12.52 3.33 20.28
C ARG A 33 -13.60 3.57 21.32
N ASP A 34 -13.70 2.65 22.29
CA ASP A 34 -14.69 2.70 23.36
C ASP A 34 -14.01 2.32 24.68
N ALA A 35 -13.91 3.32 25.58
CA ALA A 35 -13.25 3.13 26.88
C ALA A 35 -14.01 2.16 27.81
N VAL A 36 -15.33 2.04 27.62
CA VAL A 36 -16.18 1.16 28.46
C VAL A 36 -15.98 -0.31 28.07
N THR A 37 -16.01 -0.61 26.75
CA THR A 37 -15.87 -1.97 26.26
C THR A 37 -14.42 -2.39 26.05
N GLY A 38 -13.48 -1.43 25.97
CA GLY A 38 -12.09 -1.66 25.63
C GLY A 38 -11.86 -1.92 24.14
N GLU A 39 -12.86 -1.69 23.30
CA GLU A 39 -12.75 -1.87 21.85
C GLU A 39 -11.65 -0.98 21.28
N ILE A 40 -10.80 -1.55 20.44
CA ILE A 40 -9.64 -0.88 19.84
C ILE A 40 -9.85 -0.72 18.35
N ASP A 41 -9.56 0.47 17.83
CA ASP A 41 -9.44 0.75 16.40
C ASP A 41 -7.99 0.53 16.00
N VAL A 42 -7.73 -0.52 15.20
CA VAL A 42 -6.40 -0.85 14.69
C VAL A 42 -6.39 -0.57 13.19
N ARG A 43 -5.41 0.20 12.74
CA ARG A 43 -5.24 0.49 11.32
C ARG A 43 -3.83 0.14 10.85
N ARG A 44 -3.77 -0.68 9.81
CA ARG A 44 -2.56 -0.96 9.07
C ARG A 44 -2.71 -0.26 7.73
N ILE A 45 -1.91 0.77 7.52
CA ILE A 45 -2.18 1.79 6.51
C ILE A 45 -1.13 1.75 5.41
N GLU A 46 -1.58 1.56 4.17
CA GLU A 46 -0.78 1.77 2.97
C GLU A 46 -1.08 3.17 2.44
N VAL A 47 -0.04 3.95 2.18
CA VAL A 47 -0.17 5.34 1.72
C VAL A 47 0.26 5.43 0.26
N LYS A 48 -0.62 5.96 -0.59
CA LYS A 48 -0.32 6.19 -2.01
C LYS A 48 -0.62 7.64 -2.37
N GLY A 49 0.34 8.28 -3.05
CA GLY A 49 0.16 9.63 -3.57
C GLY A 49 0.19 9.62 -5.09
N ARG A 50 -0.77 10.25 -5.74
CA ARG A 50 -0.85 10.40 -7.20
C ARG A 50 -1.58 11.68 -7.58
N MET A 51 -1.34 12.15 -8.81
CA MET A 51 -2.19 13.18 -9.40
C MET A 51 -3.63 12.68 -9.46
N ARG A 52 -4.56 13.58 -9.20
CA ARG A 52 -6.00 13.25 -9.25
C ARG A 52 -6.36 12.63 -10.59
N GLY A 53 -7.12 11.54 -10.51
CA GLY A 53 -7.59 10.81 -11.69
C GLY A 53 -6.62 9.75 -12.20
N GLN A 54 -5.42 9.65 -11.65
CA GLN A 54 -4.47 8.60 -12.03
C GLN A 54 -4.77 7.30 -11.27
N PRO A 55 -4.50 6.14 -11.89
CA PRO A 55 -4.66 4.85 -11.21
C PRO A 55 -3.72 4.75 -10.02
N ILE A 56 -4.17 4.09 -8.97
CA ILE A 56 -3.36 3.74 -7.81
C ILE A 56 -2.83 2.32 -8.01
N ARG A 57 -1.54 2.13 -7.75
CA ARG A 57 -0.88 0.83 -7.92
C ARG A 57 -0.50 0.26 -6.56
N LEU A 58 -0.94 -0.98 -6.33
CA LEU A 58 -0.50 -1.77 -5.18
C LEU A 58 0.35 -2.93 -5.67
N THR A 59 1.42 -3.23 -4.94
CA THR A 59 2.22 -4.43 -5.23
C THR A 59 1.41 -5.67 -4.89
N THR A 60 1.85 -6.82 -5.41
CA THR A 60 1.24 -8.11 -5.07
C THR A 60 1.24 -8.34 -3.56
N ASN A 61 2.35 -8.03 -2.89
CA ASN A 61 2.45 -8.17 -1.45
C ASN A 61 1.45 -7.27 -0.70
N GLU A 62 1.33 -6.02 -1.12
CA GLU A 62 0.37 -5.08 -0.54
C GLU A 62 -1.07 -5.57 -0.73
N TRP A 63 -1.40 -6.08 -1.91
CA TRP A 63 -2.74 -6.58 -2.20
C TRP A 63 -3.10 -7.82 -1.38
N TYR A 64 -2.17 -8.79 -1.29
CA TYR A 64 -2.38 -9.98 -0.46
C TYR A 64 -2.47 -9.64 1.02
N LYS A 65 -1.70 -8.66 1.48
CA LYS A 65 -1.79 -8.20 2.85
C LYS A 65 -3.14 -7.53 3.11
N ALA A 66 -3.65 -6.76 2.16
CA ALA A 66 -4.98 -6.17 2.24
C ALA A 66 -6.08 -7.23 2.34
N GLN A 67 -5.96 -8.31 1.57
CA GLN A 67 -6.88 -9.44 1.65
C GLN A 67 -6.83 -10.11 3.03
N GLN A 68 -5.63 -10.34 3.52
CA GLN A 68 -5.39 -11.05 4.79
C GLN A 68 -5.89 -10.26 6.00
N LEU A 69 -5.64 -8.96 6.02
CA LEU A 69 -5.95 -8.09 7.15
C LEU A 69 -7.36 -7.49 7.09
N ALA A 70 -8.00 -7.54 5.94
CA ALA A 70 -9.40 -7.13 5.74
C ALA A 70 -9.72 -5.76 6.35
N GLU A 71 -10.63 -5.69 7.31
CA GLU A 71 -11.10 -4.43 7.90
C GLU A 71 -10.02 -3.63 8.64
N THR A 72 -8.92 -4.28 9.02
CA THR A 72 -7.80 -3.60 9.70
C THR A 72 -6.80 -3.00 8.72
N TYR A 73 -6.92 -3.30 7.42
CA TYR A 73 -6.10 -2.71 6.38
C TYR A 73 -6.81 -1.51 5.78
N TRP A 74 -6.10 -0.39 5.73
CA TRP A 74 -6.58 0.87 5.18
C TRP A 74 -5.67 1.32 4.04
N LEU A 75 -6.29 1.77 2.96
CA LEU A 75 -5.60 2.45 1.88
C LEU A 75 -5.89 3.96 2.02
N TYR A 76 -4.85 4.74 2.26
CA TYR A 76 -4.93 6.20 2.30
C TYR A 76 -4.37 6.73 0.99
N VAL A 77 -5.20 7.35 0.19
CA VAL A 77 -4.81 7.94 -1.09
C VAL A 77 -4.77 9.44 -0.95
N VAL A 78 -3.61 10.03 -1.27
CA VAL A 78 -3.45 11.48 -1.29
C VAL A 78 -3.44 11.92 -2.75
N TRP A 79 -4.51 12.58 -3.17
CA TRP A 79 -4.57 13.19 -4.50
C TRP A 79 -3.80 14.50 -4.50
N ASP A 80 -2.99 14.72 -5.54
CA ASP A 80 -2.17 15.93 -5.72
C ASP A 80 -1.33 16.25 -4.48
N PRO A 81 -0.47 15.32 -4.01
CA PRO A 81 0.26 15.50 -2.75
C PRO A 81 1.21 16.70 -2.75
N LEU A 82 1.66 17.14 -3.94
CA LEU A 82 2.53 18.30 -4.09
C LEU A 82 1.76 19.57 -4.52
N GLY A 83 0.43 19.48 -4.62
CA GLY A 83 -0.42 20.60 -4.99
C GLY A 83 -0.76 21.50 -3.82
N HIS A 84 -1.50 22.59 -4.12
CA HIS A 84 -1.92 23.54 -3.09
C HIS A 84 -3.00 22.98 -2.16
N LEU A 85 -3.81 22.04 -2.67
CA LEU A 85 -4.92 21.45 -1.94
C LEU A 85 -4.85 19.92 -2.04
N PRO A 86 -3.92 19.27 -1.32
CA PRO A 86 -3.90 17.82 -1.25
C PRO A 86 -5.23 17.30 -0.68
N ASP A 87 -5.74 16.24 -1.27
CA ASP A 87 -7.00 15.64 -0.86
C ASP A 87 -6.75 14.21 -0.40
N LEU A 88 -7.11 13.91 0.84
CA LEU A 88 -6.91 12.60 1.44
C LEU A 88 -8.19 11.79 1.40
N VAL A 89 -8.11 10.62 0.76
CA VAL A 89 -9.19 9.63 0.72
C VAL A 89 -8.78 8.42 1.54
N ARG A 90 -9.68 7.95 2.41
CA ARG A 90 -9.45 6.81 3.29
C ARG A 90 -10.37 5.68 2.88
N ILE A 91 -9.80 4.53 2.59
CA ILE A 91 -10.55 3.33 2.18
C ILE A 91 -10.24 2.21 3.15
N GLN A 92 -11.24 1.83 3.93
CA GLN A 92 -11.16 0.66 4.82
C GLN A 92 -11.44 -0.60 4.01
N ASP A 93 -10.68 -1.65 4.22
CA ASP A 93 -10.81 -2.91 3.52
C ASP A 93 -10.81 -2.73 1.99
N PRO A 94 -9.69 -2.25 1.41
CA PRO A 94 -9.64 -2.03 -0.03
C PRO A 94 -9.81 -3.31 -0.83
N PHE A 95 -9.39 -4.47 -0.31
CA PHE A 95 -9.62 -5.75 -0.99
C PHE A 95 -11.12 -6.01 -1.14
N GLY A 96 -11.88 -5.91 -0.05
CA GLY A 96 -13.32 -6.14 -0.08
C GLY A 96 -14.08 -5.15 -0.97
N LYS A 97 -13.61 -3.90 -1.00
CA LYS A 97 -14.30 -2.84 -1.75
C LYS A 97 -13.88 -2.72 -3.20
N LEU A 98 -12.63 -3.07 -3.54
CA LEU A 98 -12.03 -2.74 -4.84
C LEU A 98 -11.59 -3.95 -5.66
N ASP A 99 -11.69 -5.18 -5.14
CA ASP A 99 -11.22 -6.36 -5.87
C ASP A 99 -11.89 -6.50 -7.23
N HIS A 100 -13.17 -6.17 -7.34
CA HIS A 100 -13.93 -6.22 -8.58
C HIS A 100 -13.44 -5.22 -9.63
N ALA A 101 -12.77 -4.15 -9.21
CA ALA A 101 -12.32 -3.07 -10.09
C ALA A 101 -10.84 -3.18 -10.45
N LYS A 102 -10.09 -4.05 -9.76
CA LYS A 102 -8.65 -4.16 -10.01
C LYS A 102 -8.35 -4.77 -11.38
N ARG A 103 -7.20 -4.39 -11.92
CA ARG A 103 -6.65 -4.96 -13.12
C ARG A 103 -5.19 -5.30 -12.87
N GLU A 104 -4.78 -6.51 -13.21
CA GLU A 104 -3.38 -6.88 -13.14
C GLU A 104 -2.62 -6.23 -14.29
N VAL A 105 -1.46 -5.65 -13.96
CA VAL A 105 -0.60 -4.99 -14.94
C VAL A 105 0.75 -5.67 -14.93
N VAL A 106 1.17 -6.16 -16.09
CA VAL A 106 2.50 -6.76 -16.27
C VAL A 106 3.53 -5.64 -16.27
N ARG A 107 4.52 -5.73 -15.38
CA ARG A 107 5.55 -4.71 -15.22
C ARG A 107 6.89 -5.09 -15.82
N PHE A 108 7.10 -6.37 -16.14
CA PHE A 108 8.36 -6.85 -16.70
C PHE A 108 8.09 -7.99 -17.67
N PHE A 109 9.08 -8.22 -18.54
CA PHE A 109 9.07 -9.33 -19.44
C PHE A 109 10.07 -10.36 -18.92
N GLU A 110 9.65 -11.62 -18.89
CA GLU A 110 10.51 -12.73 -18.53
C GLU A 110 11.08 -13.36 -19.79
N ILE A 111 12.41 -13.47 -19.85
CA ILE A 111 13.10 -14.03 -21.01
C ILE A 111 13.71 -15.37 -20.60
N PRO A 112 13.35 -16.49 -21.27
CA PRO A 112 13.90 -17.79 -20.94
C PRO A 112 15.43 -17.83 -21.06
N ALA A 113 16.09 -18.55 -20.17
CA ALA A 113 17.54 -18.70 -20.19
C ALA A 113 18.04 -19.24 -21.52
N LYS A 114 17.30 -20.17 -22.14
CA LYS A 114 17.63 -20.72 -23.45
C LYS A 114 17.76 -19.62 -24.50
N ALA A 115 16.83 -18.68 -24.53
CA ALA A 115 16.91 -17.57 -25.49
C ALA A 115 18.11 -16.67 -25.25
N ILE A 116 18.45 -16.43 -23.99
CA ILE A 116 19.65 -15.66 -23.63
C ILE A 116 20.91 -16.35 -24.14
N ILE A 117 21.01 -17.66 -23.92
CA ILE A 117 22.17 -18.46 -24.35
C ILE A 117 22.30 -18.46 -25.88
N GLU A 118 21.19 -18.65 -26.59
CA GLU A 118 21.18 -18.65 -28.05
C GLU A 118 21.60 -17.30 -28.63
N ALA A 119 21.12 -16.22 -28.03
CA ALA A 119 21.41 -14.86 -28.49
C ALA A 119 22.86 -14.45 -28.22
N SER A 120 23.48 -14.97 -27.17
CA SER A 120 24.88 -14.65 -26.83
C SER A 120 25.88 -15.21 -27.86
N GLY A 121 25.46 -16.25 -28.59
CA GLY A 121 26.34 -16.89 -29.60
C GLY A 121 27.56 -17.57 -28.99
N PRO A 122 28.40 -18.17 -29.83
CA PRO A 122 29.64 -18.80 -29.37
C PRO A 122 30.66 -17.75 -28.98
N ILE A 123 31.41 -18.03 -27.92
CA ILE A 123 32.58 -17.23 -27.57
C ILE A 123 33.66 -17.58 -28.58
N LEU A 124 34.12 -16.57 -29.33
CA LEU A 124 35.18 -16.78 -30.30
C LEU A 124 36.52 -16.92 -29.58
N PRO A 125 37.31 -17.96 -29.92
CA PRO A 125 38.64 -18.04 -29.38
C PRO A 125 39.50 -16.87 -29.91
N GLU A 126 40.30 -16.33 -29.05
CA GLU A 126 41.23 -15.27 -29.43
C GLU A 126 42.37 -15.79 -30.31
#